data_c597e085f1d2c72d0ea687b757f275f9
#
_entry.id   c597e085f1d2c72d0ea687b757f275f9
#
_cell.length_a   1.000
_cell.length_b   1.000
_cell.length_c   1.000
_cell.angle_alpha   90.00
_cell.angle_beta   90.00
_cell.angle_gamma   90.00
#
_symmetry.space_group_name_H-M   'P 1'
#
loop_
_entity.id
_entity.type
_entity.pdbx_description
1 polymer ?
#
loop_
_entity_poly.entity_id
_entity_poly.type
_entity_poly.pdbx_seq_one_letter_code
_entity_poly.pdbx_strand_id
1 'polypeptide(L)'
;MSVSFEKKTKPYSHWEYSNPEFDSSIRIVPERGGLITEWRSEGKELLYFDLDRFLDRDKSVRGGIPILFPICGDLSEGYLSGGKQYFLKQHGFARDLPWSIDLLKDKSGIRLKLSDTNDSRSYFPFFFTLLMDVCLKEKSLQISTKIYNQSKDPMPFSFGLHPYFQVSNTQKIKIDGLPEKCIDQTNMKVTNVSDQIRILDKGVDFLSYPSSSVKLFDSLSRNVIELIHQEPMDTTVIWTDPPRQMVCLEPWTSPRNSMVTGDRKLEIKPEEYIELFTTFKHNSF
;
A
#
# COMPACT_ATOMS: atom_id res chain seq x y z
N MET A 1 -27.39 11.89 5.11
CA MET A 1 -27.64 10.49 4.69
C MET A 1 -26.73 9.59 5.53
N SER A 2 -27.15 8.37 5.88
CA SER A 2 -26.34 7.45 6.69
C SER A 2 -25.30 6.75 5.83
N VAL A 3 -24.16 6.36 6.42
CA VAL A 3 -23.18 5.48 5.77
C VAL A 3 -23.82 4.14 5.39
N SER A 4 -23.32 3.53 4.32
CA SER A 4 -23.70 2.18 3.91
C SER A 4 -22.48 1.25 3.93
N PHE A 5 -22.70 -0.01 4.29
CA PHE A 5 -21.70 -1.06 4.24
C PHE A 5 -22.37 -2.36 3.82
N GLU A 6 -22.10 -2.82 2.61
CA GLU A 6 -22.81 -3.95 2.02
C GLU A 6 -21.93 -4.79 1.09
N LYS A 7 -22.24 -6.09 1.00
CA LYS A 7 -21.60 -6.99 0.06
C LYS A 7 -22.31 -6.93 -1.29
N LYS A 8 -21.56 -6.75 -2.37
CA LYS A 8 -22.02 -6.75 -3.76
C LYS A 8 -21.32 -7.84 -4.56
N THR A 9 -21.98 -8.28 -5.65
CA THR A 9 -21.47 -9.37 -6.49
C THR A 9 -21.05 -8.94 -7.89
N LYS A 10 -21.36 -7.71 -8.28
CA LYS A 10 -21.01 -7.15 -9.60
C LYS A 10 -20.16 -5.89 -9.43
N PRO A 11 -19.14 -5.67 -10.27
CA PRO A 11 -18.68 -6.54 -11.37
C PRO A 11 -17.95 -7.80 -10.90
N TYR A 12 -17.55 -7.90 -9.63
CA TYR A 12 -16.96 -9.03 -8.91
C TYR A 12 -17.47 -9.01 -7.46
N SER A 13 -17.28 -10.08 -6.70
CA SER A 13 -17.65 -10.10 -5.27
C SER A 13 -16.76 -9.13 -4.47
N HIS A 14 -17.36 -8.15 -3.82
CA HIS A 14 -16.66 -7.14 -3.01
C HIS A 14 -17.57 -6.59 -1.91
N TRP A 15 -16.97 -5.93 -0.94
CA TRP A 15 -17.66 -5.07 0.02
C TRP A 15 -17.55 -3.63 -0.42
N GLU A 16 -18.63 -2.88 -0.32
CA GLU A 16 -18.65 -1.43 -0.56
C GLU A 16 -18.99 -0.70 0.73
N TYR A 17 -18.13 0.24 1.11
CA TYR A 17 -18.40 1.20 2.16
C TYR A 17 -18.54 2.58 1.52
N SER A 18 -19.65 3.27 1.82
CA SER A 18 -19.92 4.61 1.29
C SER A 18 -20.28 5.57 2.42
N ASN A 19 -19.68 6.75 2.36
CA ASN A 19 -20.01 7.87 3.24
C ASN A 19 -20.54 9.04 2.42
N PRO A 20 -21.89 9.20 2.37
CA PRO A 20 -22.53 10.27 1.60
C PRO A 20 -22.23 11.69 2.09
N GLU A 21 -21.84 11.85 3.36
CA GLU A 21 -21.44 13.14 3.92
C GLU A 21 -20.21 13.71 3.20
N PHE A 22 -19.30 12.81 2.79
CA PHE A 22 -18.05 13.18 2.12
C PHE A 22 -18.08 12.90 0.61
N ASP A 23 -19.23 12.49 0.04
CA ASP A 23 -19.33 12.01 -1.35
C ASP A 23 -18.16 11.06 -1.70
N SER A 24 -17.95 10.08 -0.83
CA SER A 24 -16.80 9.18 -0.93
C SER A 24 -17.18 7.74 -0.67
N SER A 25 -16.54 6.82 -1.41
CA SER A 25 -16.72 5.38 -1.25
C SER A 25 -15.46 4.59 -1.54
N ILE A 26 -15.39 3.38 -1.00
CA ILE A 26 -14.34 2.39 -1.30
C ILE A 26 -14.97 1.03 -1.60
N ARG A 27 -14.31 0.26 -2.49
CA ARG A 27 -14.59 -1.16 -2.69
C ARG A 27 -13.42 -1.99 -2.18
N ILE A 28 -13.74 -3.06 -1.49
CA ILE A 28 -12.75 -3.93 -0.85
C ILE A 28 -13.05 -5.38 -1.18
N VAL A 29 -11.98 -6.17 -1.46
CA VAL A 29 -12.04 -7.62 -1.66
C VAL A 29 -11.22 -8.29 -0.56
N PRO A 30 -11.83 -8.61 0.60
CA PRO A 30 -11.13 -9.22 1.72
C PRO A 30 -10.48 -10.56 1.35
N GLU A 31 -11.18 -11.38 0.57
CA GLU A 31 -10.74 -12.70 0.15
C GLU A 31 -9.50 -12.68 -0.77
N ARG A 32 -9.10 -11.49 -1.25
CA ARG A 32 -7.91 -11.32 -2.08
C ARG A 32 -6.98 -10.24 -1.51
N GLY A 33 -6.43 -10.52 -0.34
CA GLY A 33 -5.41 -9.69 0.29
C GLY A 33 -5.94 -8.44 0.97
N GLY A 34 -7.23 -8.36 1.33
CA GLY A 34 -7.80 -7.13 1.88
C GLY A 34 -7.76 -5.97 0.89
N LEU A 35 -7.69 -6.26 -0.42
CA LEU A 35 -7.43 -5.31 -1.48
C LEU A 35 -8.53 -4.24 -1.58
N ILE A 36 -8.16 -2.98 -1.42
CA ILE A 36 -9.01 -1.84 -1.78
C ILE A 36 -8.90 -1.68 -3.29
N THR A 37 -9.98 -1.96 -4.03
CA THR A 37 -9.99 -1.96 -5.50
C THR A 37 -10.46 -0.66 -6.11
N GLU A 38 -11.21 0.15 -5.36
CA GLU A 38 -11.75 1.44 -5.78
C GLU A 38 -11.71 2.42 -4.61
N TRP A 39 -11.36 3.66 -4.87
CA TRP A 39 -11.57 4.80 -4.00
C TRP A 39 -12.15 5.95 -4.81
N ARG A 40 -13.40 6.28 -4.54
CA ARG A 40 -14.08 7.44 -5.12
C ARG A 40 -14.10 8.59 -4.14
N SER A 41 -13.84 9.78 -4.64
CA SER A 41 -13.94 11.03 -3.90
C SER A 41 -14.47 12.12 -4.81
N GLU A 42 -15.53 12.83 -4.38
CA GLU A 42 -16.20 13.86 -5.18
C GLU A 42 -16.63 13.33 -6.56
N GLY A 43 -17.22 12.13 -6.60
CA GLY A 43 -17.68 11.46 -7.82
C GLY A 43 -16.58 10.92 -8.74
N LYS A 44 -15.28 11.13 -8.43
CA LYS A 44 -14.15 10.68 -9.25
C LYS A 44 -13.56 9.39 -8.71
N GLU A 45 -13.30 8.42 -9.60
CA GLU A 45 -12.48 7.25 -9.30
C GLU A 45 -11.00 7.64 -9.35
N LEU A 46 -10.27 7.35 -8.28
CA LEU A 46 -8.88 7.78 -8.12
C LEU A 46 -7.87 6.64 -8.31
N LEU A 47 -8.33 5.39 -8.21
CA LEU A 47 -7.45 4.22 -8.35
C LEU A 47 -7.54 3.63 -9.75
N TYR A 48 -6.39 3.27 -10.31
CA TYR A 48 -6.31 2.40 -11.47
C TYR A 48 -6.60 0.96 -11.04
N PHE A 49 -7.35 0.23 -11.85
CA PHE A 49 -7.67 -1.18 -11.60
C PHE A 49 -7.79 -1.98 -12.89
N ASP A 50 -6.91 -2.96 -13.09
CA ASP A 50 -6.93 -3.90 -14.23
C ASP A 50 -7.84 -5.08 -13.85
N LEU A 51 -9.12 -4.96 -14.22
CA LEU A 51 -10.14 -5.96 -13.89
C LEU A 51 -9.85 -7.33 -14.49
N ASP A 52 -9.43 -7.39 -15.76
CA ASP A 52 -9.16 -8.66 -16.45
C ASP A 52 -8.01 -9.40 -15.77
N ARG A 53 -6.98 -8.67 -15.39
CA ARG A 53 -5.85 -9.24 -14.65
C ARG A 53 -6.22 -9.66 -13.22
N PHE A 54 -7.12 -8.92 -12.57
CA PHE A 54 -7.64 -9.29 -11.25
C PHE A 54 -8.49 -10.56 -11.28
N LEU A 55 -9.28 -10.76 -12.32
CA LEU A 55 -10.12 -11.96 -12.48
C LEU A 55 -9.28 -13.22 -12.77
N ASP A 56 -8.11 -13.06 -13.37
CA ASP A 56 -7.15 -14.13 -13.59
C ASP A 56 -6.35 -14.40 -12.31
N ARG A 57 -6.61 -15.52 -11.65
CA ARG A 57 -6.00 -15.86 -10.37
C ARG A 57 -4.52 -16.22 -10.44
N ASP A 58 -4.03 -16.55 -11.62
CA ASP A 58 -2.62 -16.91 -11.84
C ASP A 58 -1.74 -15.67 -12.06
N LYS A 59 -2.36 -14.50 -12.20
CA LYS A 59 -1.65 -13.23 -12.37
C LYS A 59 -1.62 -12.41 -11.10
N SER A 60 -0.50 -11.71 -10.91
CA SER A 60 -0.41 -10.67 -9.88
C SER A 60 -1.36 -9.51 -10.22
N VAL A 61 -2.06 -8.98 -9.24
CA VAL A 61 -2.94 -7.82 -9.40
C VAL A 61 -2.13 -6.61 -9.89
N ARG A 62 -2.75 -5.81 -10.77
CA ARG A 62 -2.30 -4.48 -11.15
C ARG A 62 -3.44 -3.51 -10.90
N GLY A 63 -3.37 -2.78 -9.78
CA GLY A 63 -4.39 -1.82 -9.39
C GLY A 63 -4.83 -1.90 -7.94
N GLY A 64 -5.63 -0.92 -7.54
CA GLY A 64 -6.07 -0.80 -6.16
C GLY A 64 -4.95 -0.43 -5.20
N ILE A 65 -5.06 -0.88 -3.95
CA ILE A 65 -4.08 -0.67 -2.88
C ILE A 65 -3.67 -2.03 -2.29
N PRO A 66 -2.74 -2.78 -2.89
CA PRO A 66 -2.15 -3.98 -2.30
C PRO A 66 -1.42 -3.68 -0.99
N ILE A 67 -1.50 -4.61 -0.03
CA ILE A 67 -0.87 -4.53 1.29
C ILE A 67 0.42 -5.35 1.27
N LEU A 68 1.54 -4.72 1.63
CA LEU A 68 2.85 -5.33 1.65
C LEU A 68 3.24 -5.69 3.08
N PHE A 69 3.38 -6.98 3.38
CA PHE A 69 3.80 -7.49 4.69
C PHE A 69 4.17 -8.99 4.55
N PRO A 70 5.21 -9.49 5.24
CA PRO A 70 6.07 -8.79 6.20
C PRO A 70 7.29 -8.11 5.59
N ILE A 71 7.36 -7.97 4.28
CA ILE A 71 8.43 -7.25 3.58
C ILE A 71 7.91 -6.31 2.49
N CYS A 72 8.64 -5.20 2.29
CA CYS A 72 8.54 -4.34 1.11
C CYS A 72 9.65 -4.72 0.12
N GLY A 73 9.31 -4.82 -1.17
CA GLY A 73 10.26 -5.31 -2.19
C GLY A 73 10.54 -6.80 -2.03
N ASP A 74 11.77 -7.18 -2.37
CA ASP A 74 12.29 -8.54 -2.31
C ASP A 74 13.45 -8.66 -1.32
N LEU A 75 13.88 -9.87 -1.06
CA LEU A 75 15.09 -10.20 -0.32
C LEU A 75 16.11 -10.78 -1.30
N SER A 76 17.37 -10.35 -1.18
CA SER A 76 18.50 -10.89 -1.98
C SER A 76 18.80 -12.35 -1.63
N GLU A 77 18.48 -12.72 -0.38
CA GLU A 77 18.63 -14.04 0.19
C GLU A 77 17.56 -14.27 1.28
N GLY A 78 17.53 -15.45 1.87
CA GLY A 78 16.65 -15.69 3.00
C GLY A 78 17.08 -14.91 4.25
N TYR A 79 16.13 -14.48 5.07
CA TYR A 79 16.42 -13.86 6.35
C TYR A 79 16.60 -14.91 7.46
N LEU A 80 17.36 -14.57 8.49
CA LEU A 80 17.63 -15.46 9.61
C LEU A 80 16.66 -15.20 10.78
N SER A 81 16.09 -16.26 11.33
CA SER A 81 15.31 -16.24 12.57
C SER A 81 15.53 -17.53 13.34
N GLY A 82 15.86 -17.43 14.64
CA GLY A 82 16.12 -18.61 15.49
C GLY A 82 17.22 -19.55 14.95
N GLY A 83 18.21 -19.01 14.22
CA GLY A 83 19.29 -19.78 13.61
C GLY A 83 18.89 -20.55 12.33
N LYS A 84 17.66 -20.36 11.83
CA LYS A 84 17.16 -20.97 10.59
C LYS A 84 16.93 -19.88 9.54
N GLN A 85 17.19 -20.19 8.28
CA GLN A 85 16.96 -19.32 7.14
C GLN A 85 15.56 -19.54 6.57
N TYR A 86 14.86 -18.42 6.30
CA TYR A 86 13.51 -18.39 5.73
C TYR A 86 13.48 -17.53 4.48
N PHE A 87 12.62 -17.89 3.53
CA PHE A 87 12.47 -17.20 2.26
C PHE A 87 11.06 -16.63 2.12
N LEU A 88 10.97 -15.41 1.62
CA LEU A 88 9.72 -14.71 1.37
C LEU A 88 9.64 -14.30 -0.10
N LYS A 89 8.44 -14.38 -0.66
CA LYS A 89 8.17 -13.83 -2.00
C LYS A 89 8.24 -12.29 -1.94
N GLN A 90 8.49 -11.68 -3.09
CA GLN A 90 8.44 -10.22 -3.24
C GLN A 90 7.17 -9.64 -2.62
N HIS A 91 7.30 -8.63 -1.78
CA HIS A 91 6.24 -7.97 -1.00
C HIS A 91 5.54 -8.85 0.04
N GLY A 92 6.10 -9.99 0.37
CA GLY A 92 5.54 -10.91 1.35
C GLY A 92 4.25 -11.59 0.89
N PHE A 93 3.33 -11.80 1.80
CA PHE A 93 2.16 -12.65 1.58
C PHE A 93 0.81 -12.01 1.97
N ALA A 94 0.79 -10.88 2.66
CA ALA A 94 -0.46 -10.28 3.15
C ALA A 94 -1.45 -9.98 2.02
N ARG A 95 -0.95 -9.60 0.83
CA ARG A 95 -1.75 -9.36 -0.38
C ARG A 95 -2.33 -10.61 -1.03
N ASP A 96 -1.89 -11.80 -0.61
CA ASP A 96 -2.32 -13.08 -1.20
C ASP A 96 -3.24 -13.87 -0.26
N LEU A 97 -3.29 -13.51 1.03
CA LEU A 97 -4.10 -14.19 2.03
C LEU A 97 -5.48 -13.56 2.19
N PRO A 98 -6.50 -14.34 2.58
CA PRO A 98 -7.82 -13.79 2.91
C PRO A 98 -7.79 -13.03 4.24
N TRP A 99 -8.45 -11.87 4.26
CA TRP A 99 -8.68 -11.04 5.43
C TRP A 99 -10.14 -11.12 5.84
N SER A 100 -10.45 -10.93 7.11
CA SER A 100 -11.82 -10.63 7.55
C SER A 100 -12.09 -9.12 7.46
N ILE A 101 -13.37 -8.74 7.35
CA ILE A 101 -13.80 -7.34 7.27
C ILE A 101 -14.99 -7.10 8.18
N ASP A 102 -14.98 -5.99 8.89
CA ASP A 102 -16.06 -5.51 9.75
C ASP A 102 -16.23 -3.99 9.60
N LEU A 103 -17.45 -3.51 9.87
CA LEU A 103 -17.70 -2.08 10.03
C LEU A 103 -17.15 -1.59 11.38
N LEU A 104 -16.48 -0.43 11.41
CA LEU A 104 -16.06 0.19 12.66
C LEU A 104 -17.28 0.56 13.53
N LYS A 105 -17.16 0.47 14.86
CA LYS A 105 -18.27 0.71 15.81
C LYS A 105 -18.87 2.10 15.66
N ASP A 106 -18.03 3.10 15.41
CA ASP A 106 -18.44 4.49 15.18
C ASP A 106 -18.89 4.76 13.73
N LYS A 107 -18.87 3.72 12.88
CA LYS A 107 -19.24 3.77 11.47
C LYS A 107 -18.38 4.73 10.61
N SER A 108 -17.22 5.15 11.08
CA SER A 108 -16.31 6.06 10.35
C SER A 108 -15.54 5.39 9.23
N GLY A 109 -15.60 4.06 9.13
CA GLY A 109 -14.86 3.25 8.17
C GLY A 109 -15.03 1.77 8.42
N ILE A 110 -14.10 0.99 7.88
CA ILE A 110 -14.07 -0.47 8.00
C ILE A 110 -12.78 -0.94 8.67
N ARG A 111 -12.82 -2.11 9.27
CA ARG A 111 -11.65 -2.82 9.80
C ARG A 111 -11.39 -4.09 9.02
N LEU A 112 -10.19 -4.23 8.53
CA LEU A 112 -9.64 -5.46 7.97
C LEU A 112 -8.75 -6.14 9.01
N LYS A 113 -8.81 -7.47 9.09
CA LYS A 113 -7.96 -8.26 9.99
C LYS A 113 -7.31 -9.42 9.25
N LEU A 114 -5.99 -9.56 9.42
CA LEU A 114 -5.21 -10.72 9.03
C LEU A 114 -4.54 -11.30 10.27
N SER A 115 -4.59 -12.61 10.44
CA SER A 115 -3.79 -13.33 11.44
C SER A 115 -2.90 -14.36 10.75
N ASP A 116 -1.84 -14.77 11.44
CA ASP A 116 -0.98 -15.85 10.98
C ASP A 116 -1.75 -17.16 10.80
N THR A 117 -1.21 -18.04 10.01
CA THR A 117 -1.70 -19.37 9.75
C THR A 117 -0.57 -20.39 9.90
N ASN A 118 -0.90 -21.67 9.98
CA ASN A 118 0.14 -22.72 9.96
C ASN A 118 1.02 -22.64 8.71
N ASP A 119 0.42 -22.30 7.57
CA ASP A 119 1.14 -22.12 6.31
C ASP A 119 2.07 -20.90 6.37
N SER A 120 1.57 -19.73 6.76
CA SER A 120 2.41 -18.53 6.84
C SER A 120 3.58 -18.69 7.82
N ARG A 121 3.40 -19.43 8.93
CA ARG A 121 4.48 -19.71 9.87
C ARG A 121 5.58 -20.62 9.31
N SER A 122 5.35 -21.34 8.23
CA SER A 122 6.38 -22.15 7.59
C SER A 122 7.50 -21.32 6.95
N TYR A 123 7.20 -20.08 6.54
CA TYR A 123 8.14 -19.15 5.92
C TYR A 123 8.29 -17.81 6.67
N PHE A 124 7.41 -17.53 7.65
CA PHE A 124 7.51 -16.41 8.58
C PHE A 124 7.09 -16.90 9.99
N PRO A 125 8.02 -17.39 10.82
CA PRO A 125 7.72 -18.20 12.00
C PRO A 125 7.25 -17.39 13.20
N PHE A 126 6.32 -16.48 12.98
CA PHE A 126 5.78 -15.60 14.02
C PHE A 126 4.26 -15.72 14.12
N PHE A 127 3.75 -15.62 15.34
CA PHE A 127 2.34 -15.38 15.61
C PHE A 127 2.08 -13.88 15.54
N PHE A 128 1.16 -13.47 14.70
CA PHE A 128 0.87 -12.06 14.51
C PHE A 128 -0.61 -11.81 14.21
N THR A 129 -1.03 -10.57 14.47
CA THR A 129 -2.31 -10.04 13.99
C THR A 129 -2.10 -8.64 13.43
N LEU A 130 -2.58 -8.41 12.21
CA LEU A 130 -2.72 -7.08 11.62
C LEU A 130 -4.18 -6.65 11.75
N LEU A 131 -4.40 -5.43 12.27
CA LEU A 131 -5.69 -4.75 12.23
C LEU A 131 -5.51 -3.47 11.43
N MET A 132 -6.20 -3.37 10.30
CA MET A 132 -6.13 -2.20 9.43
C MET A 132 -7.49 -1.52 9.41
N ASP A 133 -7.55 -0.30 9.96
CA ASP A 133 -8.73 0.56 9.89
C ASP A 133 -8.60 1.48 8.67
N VAL A 134 -9.62 1.46 7.83
CA VAL A 134 -9.72 2.28 6.61
C VAL A 134 -10.89 3.22 6.76
N CYS A 135 -10.61 4.50 6.91
CA CYS A 135 -11.58 5.54 7.16
C CYS A 135 -11.67 6.52 6.00
N LEU A 136 -12.90 6.85 5.59
CA LEU A 136 -13.17 7.96 4.69
C LEU A 136 -13.43 9.21 5.52
N LYS A 137 -12.68 10.27 5.22
CA LYS A 137 -12.87 11.63 5.72
C LYS A 137 -13.09 12.56 4.54
N GLU A 138 -13.40 13.83 4.81
CA GLU A 138 -13.51 14.82 3.75
C GLU A 138 -12.27 14.79 2.85
N LYS A 139 -12.46 14.41 1.58
CA LYS A 139 -11.40 14.33 0.55
C LYS A 139 -10.17 13.51 0.95
N SER A 140 -10.29 12.60 1.91
CA SER A 140 -9.15 11.77 2.30
C SER A 140 -9.51 10.33 2.61
N LEU A 141 -8.56 9.46 2.30
CA LEU A 141 -8.50 8.06 2.69
C LEU A 141 -7.43 7.92 3.76
N GLN A 142 -7.83 7.60 4.99
CA GLN A 142 -6.94 7.40 6.13
C GLN A 142 -6.85 5.91 6.46
N ILE A 143 -5.63 5.41 6.55
CA ILE A 143 -5.35 4.01 6.85
C ILE A 143 -4.46 3.96 8.09
N SER A 144 -4.97 3.32 9.16
CA SER A 144 -4.22 3.02 10.38
C SER A 144 -4.04 1.51 10.46
N THR A 145 -2.80 1.05 10.63
CA THR A 145 -2.49 -0.39 10.71
C THR A 145 -1.79 -0.69 12.02
N LYS A 146 -2.41 -1.52 12.87
CA LYS A 146 -1.77 -2.09 14.06
C LYS A 146 -1.24 -3.48 13.75
N ILE A 147 0.03 -3.68 14.02
CA ILE A 147 0.72 -4.97 13.84
C ILE A 147 1.13 -5.46 15.21
N TYR A 148 0.54 -6.57 15.65
CA TYR A 148 0.81 -7.22 16.94
C TYR A 148 1.77 -8.36 16.75
N ASN A 149 2.81 -8.42 17.57
CA ASN A 149 3.65 -9.60 17.74
C ASN A 149 3.12 -10.44 18.92
N GLN A 150 2.59 -11.60 18.63
CA GLN A 150 2.07 -12.55 19.61
C GLN A 150 3.04 -13.73 19.81
N SER A 151 4.29 -13.59 19.34
CA SER A 151 5.36 -14.56 19.51
C SER A 151 6.18 -14.27 20.76
N LYS A 152 7.04 -15.22 21.14
CA LYS A 152 7.99 -15.08 22.25
C LYS A 152 9.29 -14.36 21.86
N ASP A 153 9.53 -14.22 20.55
CA ASP A 153 10.73 -13.60 19.99
C ASP A 153 10.39 -12.27 19.31
N PRO A 154 11.34 -11.33 19.25
CA PRO A 154 11.17 -10.10 18.46
C PRO A 154 10.87 -10.43 17.00
N MET A 155 9.81 -9.82 16.45
CA MET A 155 9.33 -10.04 15.09
C MET A 155 9.87 -8.97 14.15
N PRO A 156 10.83 -9.28 13.25
CA PRO A 156 11.31 -8.34 12.26
C PRO A 156 10.32 -8.21 11.12
N PHE A 157 10.14 -7.00 10.59
CA PHE A 157 9.25 -6.77 9.44
C PHE A 157 9.56 -5.48 8.71
N SER A 158 8.98 -5.32 7.55
CA SER A 158 8.65 -4.03 6.94
C SER A 158 7.21 -4.06 6.44
N PHE A 159 6.61 -2.90 6.33
CA PHE A 159 5.22 -2.72 5.93
C PHE A 159 5.11 -1.63 4.87
N GLY A 160 4.19 -1.80 3.93
CA GLY A 160 3.92 -0.80 2.90
C GLY A 160 2.54 -0.96 2.28
N LEU A 161 2.14 0.09 1.59
CA LEU A 161 0.98 0.10 0.71
C LEU A 161 1.45 0.37 -0.72
N HIS A 162 0.78 -0.24 -1.70
CA HIS A 162 1.15 -0.12 -3.11
C HIS A 162 -0.01 0.45 -3.95
N PRO A 163 -0.48 1.68 -3.65
CA PRO A 163 -1.60 2.28 -4.35
C PRO A 163 -1.26 2.61 -5.79
N TYR A 164 -2.15 2.24 -6.69
CA TYR A 164 -2.10 2.54 -8.13
C TYR A 164 -3.03 3.71 -8.41
N PHE A 165 -2.52 4.92 -8.51
CA PHE A 165 -3.35 6.08 -8.86
C PHE A 165 -3.53 6.17 -10.37
N GLN A 166 -4.79 6.29 -10.80
CA GLN A 166 -5.11 6.52 -12.21
C GLN A 166 -4.69 7.92 -12.62
N VAL A 167 -4.02 8.03 -13.76
CA VAL A 167 -3.64 9.32 -14.35
C VAL A 167 -4.09 9.40 -15.81
N SER A 168 -4.32 10.61 -16.27
CA SER A 168 -4.76 10.85 -17.65
C SER A 168 -3.64 10.60 -18.67
N ASN A 169 -2.41 10.96 -18.32
CA ASN A 169 -1.23 10.76 -19.16
C ASN A 169 0.05 10.86 -18.32
N THR A 170 0.81 9.77 -18.24
CA THR A 170 2.05 9.70 -17.46
C THR A 170 3.13 10.71 -17.88
N GLN A 171 3.12 11.18 -19.14
CA GLN A 171 4.04 12.23 -19.63
C GLN A 171 3.67 13.65 -19.14
N LYS A 172 2.43 13.85 -18.66
CA LYS A 172 1.90 15.20 -18.32
C LYS A 172 1.63 15.37 -16.83
N ILE A 173 2.04 14.41 -16.02
CA ILE A 173 1.94 14.52 -14.56
C ILE A 173 3.17 15.22 -13.99
N LYS A 174 2.99 15.83 -12.83
CA LYS A 174 4.05 16.42 -12.02
C LYS A 174 4.01 15.77 -10.64
N ILE A 175 5.18 15.53 -10.06
CA ILE A 175 5.32 15.04 -8.69
C ILE A 175 6.16 16.05 -7.92
N ASP A 176 5.60 16.61 -6.84
CA ASP A 176 6.27 17.55 -5.95
C ASP A 176 6.50 16.92 -4.57
N GLY A 177 7.45 17.44 -3.81
CA GLY A 177 7.78 17.01 -2.45
C GLY A 177 8.83 15.89 -2.38
N LEU A 178 9.31 15.39 -3.53
CA LEU A 178 10.41 14.43 -3.56
C LEU A 178 11.76 15.14 -3.35
N PRO A 179 12.77 14.48 -2.74
CA PRO A 179 14.11 15.01 -2.58
C PRO A 179 14.86 15.07 -3.93
N GLU A 180 16.03 15.69 -3.95
CA GLU A 180 16.85 15.75 -5.18
C GLU A 180 17.32 14.37 -5.64
N LYS A 181 17.66 13.49 -4.70
CA LYS A 181 18.21 12.15 -4.95
C LYS A 181 17.22 11.04 -4.58
N CYS A 182 17.31 9.96 -5.32
CA CYS A 182 16.59 8.72 -5.06
C CYS A 182 17.48 7.50 -5.34
N ILE A 183 16.99 6.33 -4.98
CA ILE A 183 17.60 5.04 -5.33
C ILE A 183 16.77 4.44 -6.46
N ASP A 184 17.37 4.30 -7.64
CA ASP A 184 16.81 3.53 -8.74
C ASP A 184 16.82 2.04 -8.34
N GLN A 185 15.65 1.46 -8.13
CA GLN A 185 15.52 0.09 -7.64
C GLN A 185 15.78 -0.97 -8.73
N THR A 186 15.91 -0.57 -9.98
CA THR A 186 16.24 -1.50 -11.07
C THR A 186 17.72 -1.88 -11.07
N ASN A 187 18.59 -1.03 -10.53
CA ASN A 187 20.05 -1.22 -10.51
C ASN A 187 20.69 -0.89 -9.15
N MET A 188 19.87 -0.48 -8.15
CA MET A 188 20.26 -0.11 -6.79
C MET A 188 21.29 1.04 -6.72
N LYS A 189 21.23 1.98 -7.68
CA LYS A 189 22.13 3.15 -7.72
C LYS A 189 21.42 4.42 -7.31
N VAL A 190 22.17 5.30 -6.64
CA VAL A 190 21.70 6.66 -6.37
C VAL A 190 21.68 7.46 -7.67
N THR A 191 20.56 8.11 -7.96
CA THR A 191 20.35 8.94 -9.16
C THR A 191 19.57 10.21 -8.80
N ASN A 192 19.35 11.10 -9.78
CA ASN A 192 18.51 12.27 -9.56
C ASN A 192 17.04 11.92 -9.78
N VAL A 193 16.17 12.41 -8.90
CA VAL A 193 14.71 12.30 -9.06
C VAL A 193 14.26 12.91 -10.37
N SER A 194 14.83 14.05 -10.79
CA SER A 194 14.50 14.70 -12.06
C SER A 194 14.73 13.80 -13.30
N ASP A 195 15.72 12.90 -13.25
CA ASP A 195 16.00 11.98 -14.34
C ASP A 195 14.95 10.87 -14.41
N GLN A 196 14.51 10.37 -13.26
CA GLN A 196 13.42 9.39 -13.15
C GLN A 196 12.06 9.99 -13.58
N ILE A 197 11.73 11.20 -13.12
CA ILE A 197 10.48 11.88 -13.48
C ILE A 197 10.38 12.10 -15.00
N ARG A 198 11.50 12.38 -15.68
CA ARG A 198 11.52 12.60 -17.12
C ARG A 198 11.14 11.36 -17.95
N ILE A 199 11.24 10.18 -17.38
CA ILE A 199 10.99 8.90 -18.07
C ILE A 199 9.83 8.09 -17.45
N LEU A 200 8.90 8.72 -16.74
CA LEU A 200 7.74 8.05 -16.14
C LEU A 200 6.94 7.21 -17.16
N ASP A 201 6.85 7.68 -18.40
CA ASP A 201 6.18 7.00 -19.51
C ASP A 201 6.93 5.78 -20.08
N LYS A 202 8.20 5.60 -19.69
CA LYS A 202 9.04 4.45 -20.10
C LYS A 202 9.12 3.37 -19.04
N GLY A 203 8.59 3.63 -17.84
CA GLY A 203 8.67 2.74 -16.68
C GLY A 203 9.81 3.15 -15.75
N VAL A 204 9.48 3.39 -14.49
CA VAL A 204 10.42 3.70 -13.41
C VAL A 204 10.10 2.86 -12.18
N ASP A 205 11.11 2.63 -11.37
CA ASP A 205 11.00 2.02 -10.04
C ASP A 205 12.08 2.65 -9.16
N PHE A 206 11.71 3.67 -8.39
CA PHE A 206 12.67 4.34 -7.52
C PHE A 206 12.12 4.65 -6.13
N LEU A 207 13.02 4.62 -5.16
CA LEU A 207 12.75 4.87 -3.75
C LEU A 207 13.39 6.18 -3.32
N SER A 208 12.67 6.95 -2.52
CA SER A 208 13.13 8.21 -1.94
C SER A 208 12.69 8.36 -0.48
N TYR A 209 13.33 9.32 0.22
CA TYR A 209 13.04 9.67 1.61
C TYR A 209 12.61 11.13 1.70
N PRO A 210 11.35 11.45 1.39
CA PRO A 210 10.84 12.82 1.44
C PRO A 210 10.79 13.36 2.88
N SER A 211 11.08 14.64 3.05
CA SER A 211 10.93 15.33 4.34
C SER A 211 9.57 16.01 4.52
N SER A 212 8.72 15.94 3.51
CA SER A 212 7.38 16.55 3.48
C SER A 212 6.42 15.68 2.69
N SER A 213 5.13 16.04 2.65
CA SER A 213 4.15 15.34 1.82
C SER A 213 4.54 15.32 0.35
N VAL A 214 4.22 14.21 -0.34
CA VAL A 214 4.44 14.07 -1.79
C VAL A 214 3.12 14.27 -2.51
N LYS A 215 3.12 15.08 -3.57
CA LYS A 215 1.93 15.42 -4.34
C LYS A 215 2.07 14.98 -5.79
N LEU A 216 1.11 14.21 -6.25
CA LEU A 216 0.94 13.79 -7.64
C LEU A 216 -0.11 14.70 -8.31
N PHE A 217 0.29 15.49 -9.29
CA PHE A 217 -0.58 16.40 -10.04
C PHE A 217 -0.90 15.79 -11.41
N ASP A 218 -2.18 15.64 -11.70
CA ASP A 218 -2.67 15.37 -13.05
C ASP A 218 -3.44 16.59 -13.57
N SER A 219 -2.79 17.37 -14.39
CA SER A 219 -3.35 18.62 -14.90
C SER A 219 -4.53 18.40 -15.88
N LEU A 220 -4.57 17.26 -16.57
CA LEU A 220 -5.65 16.97 -17.52
C LEU A 220 -6.96 16.59 -16.82
N SER A 221 -6.89 15.77 -15.77
CA SER A 221 -8.05 15.43 -14.95
C SER A 221 -8.32 16.46 -13.85
N ARG A 222 -7.41 17.43 -13.64
CA ARG A 222 -7.44 18.43 -12.57
C ARG A 222 -7.49 17.81 -11.18
N ASN A 223 -6.77 16.71 -10.98
CA ASN A 223 -6.66 16.00 -9.72
C ASN A 223 -5.28 16.19 -9.08
N VAL A 224 -5.26 16.29 -7.77
CA VAL A 224 -4.05 16.21 -6.95
C VAL A 224 -4.24 15.14 -5.91
N ILE A 225 -3.34 14.17 -5.88
CA ILE A 225 -3.24 13.19 -4.79
C ILE A 225 -2.05 13.59 -3.93
N GLU A 226 -2.28 13.79 -2.65
CA GLU A 226 -1.24 14.09 -1.66
C GLU A 226 -1.07 12.92 -0.70
N LEU A 227 0.13 12.36 -0.65
CA LEU A 227 0.56 11.41 0.36
C LEU A 227 1.18 12.18 1.54
N ILE A 228 0.57 12.04 2.72
CA ILE A 228 1.08 12.62 3.96
C ILE A 228 1.82 11.54 4.73
N HIS A 229 3.11 11.78 4.94
CA HIS A 229 3.99 10.88 5.67
C HIS A 229 3.82 11.02 7.19
N GLN A 230 3.96 9.90 7.87
CA GLN A 230 4.11 9.81 9.32
C GLN A 230 5.08 8.68 9.63
N GLU A 231 6.16 8.98 10.33
CA GLU A 231 7.13 7.96 10.74
C GLU A 231 6.44 6.78 11.44
N PRO A 232 6.89 5.55 11.15
CA PRO A 232 7.97 5.15 10.24
C PRO A 232 7.55 4.90 8.77
N MET A 233 6.33 5.34 8.34
CA MET A 233 5.83 5.24 6.96
C MET A 233 6.35 6.42 6.08
N ASP A 234 7.63 6.74 6.18
CA ASP A 234 8.27 7.94 5.61
C ASP A 234 9.16 7.68 4.39
N THR A 235 9.14 6.46 3.89
CA THR A 235 9.78 6.09 2.62
C THR A 235 8.73 6.12 1.51
N THR A 236 9.07 6.70 0.35
CA THR A 236 8.16 6.73 -0.80
C THR A 236 8.80 6.05 -2.00
N VAL A 237 8.05 5.11 -2.59
CA VAL A 237 8.38 4.52 -3.88
C VAL A 237 7.47 5.08 -4.95
N ILE A 238 8.08 5.46 -6.09
CA ILE A 238 7.37 5.82 -7.32
C ILE A 238 7.63 4.71 -8.34
N TRP A 239 6.53 4.13 -8.83
CA TRP A 239 6.59 3.09 -9.84
C TRP A 239 5.57 3.34 -10.95
N THR A 240 5.97 3.06 -12.19
CA THR A 240 5.10 3.10 -13.37
C THR A 240 5.27 1.84 -14.22
N ASP A 241 4.20 1.39 -14.89
CA ASP A 241 4.17 0.14 -15.70
C ASP A 241 3.49 0.41 -17.06
N PRO A 242 4.19 1.06 -18.01
CA PRO A 242 3.64 1.35 -19.32
C PRO A 242 3.20 0.07 -20.06
N PRO A 243 2.14 0.12 -20.86
CA PRO A 243 1.39 1.34 -21.31
C PRO A 243 0.27 1.79 -20.37
N ARG A 244 0.20 1.26 -19.14
CA ARG A 244 -0.84 1.61 -18.17
C ARG A 244 -0.73 3.07 -17.77
N GLN A 245 -1.86 3.78 -17.79
CA GLN A 245 -1.93 5.19 -17.37
C GLN A 245 -2.14 5.26 -15.86
N MET A 246 -1.09 4.95 -15.12
CA MET A 246 -1.09 4.96 -13.65
C MET A 246 0.28 5.33 -13.10
N VAL A 247 0.29 5.82 -11.88
CA VAL A 247 1.47 6.03 -11.06
C VAL A 247 1.23 5.42 -9.70
N CYS A 248 2.14 4.58 -9.23
CA CYS A 248 2.15 4.16 -7.85
C CYS A 248 2.90 5.19 -7.00
N LEU A 249 2.26 5.62 -5.93
CA LEU A 249 2.80 6.52 -4.91
C LEU A 249 2.74 5.77 -3.58
N GLU A 250 3.80 5.03 -3.27
CA GLU A 250 3.81 3.96 -2.30
C GLU A 250 4.47 4.38 -0.99
N PRO A 251 3.74 4.49 0.12
CA PRO A 251 4.33 4.66 1.44
C PRO A 251 4.84 3.32 1.97
N TRP A 252 6.14 3.26 2.29
CA TRP A 252 6.79 2.12 2.90
C TRP A 252 7.47 2.52 4.21
N THR A 253 7.69 1.55 5.11
CA THR A 253 8.48 1.76 6.34
C THR A 253 9.98 1.62 6.09
N SER A 254 10.38 0.84 5.08
CA SER A 254 11.77 0.39 4.92
C SER A 254 12.06 0.11 3.44
N PRO A 255 13.31 0.25 2.99
CA PRO A 255 13.70 -0.16 1.64
C PRO A 255 13.58 -1.67 1.45
N ARG A 256 13.64 -2.11 0.19
CA ARG A 256 13.77 -3.53 -0.11
C ARG A 256 15.00 -4.13 0.59
N ASN A 257 14.95 -5.42 0.87
CA ASN A 257 16.05 -6.17 1.48
C ASN A 257 16.38 -5.77 2.95
N SER A 258 15.55 -4.94 3.60
CA SER A 258 15.81 -4.41 4.95
C SER A 258 15.98 -5.49 6.01
N MET A 259 15.30 -6.63 5.89
CA MET A 259 15.43 -7.75 6.84
C MET A 259 16.80 -8.44 6.77
N VAL A 260 17.49 -8.33 5.65
CA VAL A 260 18.85 -8.90 5.43
C VAL A 260 19.93 -7.86 5.75
N THR A 261 19.79 -6.66 5.21
CA THR A 261 20.78 -5.58 5.38
C THR A 261 20.75 -4.91 6.76
N GLY A 262 19.60 -4.96 7.44
CA GLY A 262 19.35 -4.21 8.66
C GLY A 262 18.98 -2.74 8.43
N ASP A 263 19.03 -2.25 7.18
CA ASP A 263 18.71 -0.85 6.88
C ASP A 263 17.23 -0.56 7.16
N ARG A 264 16.97 0.35 8.11
CA ARG A 264 15.62 0.72 8.59
C ARG A 264 14.74 -0.49 8.95
N LYS A 265 15.34 -1.61 9.31
CA LYS A 265 14.61 -2.80 9.75
C LYS A 265 13.80 -2.49 11.02
N LEU A 266 12.50 -2.75 10.98
CA LEU A 266 11.65 -2.66 12.15
C LEU A 266 11.56 -4.00 12.88
N GLU A 267 11.40 -3.93 14.20
CA GLU A 267 11.14 -5.10 15.05
C GLU A 267 10.07 -4.76 16.09
N ILE A 268 9.13 -5.67 16.30
CA ILE A 268 8.15 -5.59 17.38
C ILE A 268 8.54 -6.60 18.45
N LYS A 269 8.69 -6.13 19.69
CA LYS A 269 9.01 -7.01 20.82
C LYS A 269 7.85 -7.98 21.11
N PRO A 270 8.13 -9.09 21.81
CA PRO A 270 7.09 -10.02 22.26
C PRO A 270 5.94 -9.31 22.97
N GLU A 271 4.69 -9.66 22.62
CA GLU A 271 3.45 -9.14 23.20
C GLU A 271 3.23 -7.62 23.03
N GLU A 272 4.04 -6.97 22.18
CA GLU A 272 3.89 -5.55 21.83
C GLU A 272 3.24 -5.37 20.46
N TYR A 273 2.92 -4.15 20.11
CA TYR A 273 2.45 -3.75 18.78
C TYR A 273 3.06 -2.43 18.35
N ILE A 274 3.03 -2.19 17.04
CA ILE A 274 3.28 -0.89 16.42
C ILE A 274 2.03 -0.41 15.71
N GLU A 275 1.81 0.89 15.65
CA GLU A 275 0.74 1.50 14.88
C GLU A 275 1.33 2.39 13.78
N LEU A 276 0.89 2.17 12.55
CA LEU A 276 1.36 2.83 11.34
C LEU A 276 0.21 3.62 10.73
N PHE A 277 0.52 4.83 10.23
CA PHE A 277 -0.49 5.71 9.66
C PHE A 277 -0.13 6.14 8.25
N THR A 278 -1.12 6.18 7.39
CA THR A 278 -1.03 6.70 6.02
C THR A 278 -2.26 7.52 5.71
N THR A 279 -2.08 8.69 5.13
CA THR A 279 -3.19 9.52 4.65
C THR A 279 -2.96 9.92 3.21
N PHE A 280 -3.93 9.60 2.36
CA PHE A 280 -4.04 10.13 1.01
C PHE A 280 -5.12 11.20 0.97
N LYS A 281 -4.81 12.39 0.47
CA LYS A 281 -5.80 13.45 0.23
C LYS A 281 -6.02 13.62 -1.26
N HIS A 282 -7.27 13.82 -1.64
CA HIS A 282 -7.68 14.23 -2.97
C HIS A 282 -8.03 15.71 -2.97
N ASN A 283 -7.46 16.46 -3.90
CA ASN A 283 -7.80 17.85 -4.15
C ASN A 283 -8.04 18.06 -5.65
N SER A 284 -8.90 19.00 -6.00
CA SER A 284 -9.13 19.47 -7.37
C SER A 284 -8.62 20.89 -7.51
N PHE A 285 -8.14 21.31 -8.69
CA PHE A 285 -7.68 22.69 -8.98
C PHE A 285 -8.19 23.21 -10.32
#